data_a1368d4dbbfa472d67cfaaf5d270b0d0
#
_entry.id   a1368d4dbbfa472d67cfaaf5d270b0d0
#
_cell.length_a   1.000
_cell.length_b   1.000
_cell.length_c   1.000
_cell.angle_alpha   90.00
_cell.angle_beta   90.00
_cell.angle_gamma   90.00
#
_symmetry.space_group_name_H-M   'P 1'
#
loop_
_entity.id
_entity.type
_entity.pdbx_description
1 polymer ?
#
loop_
_entity_poly.entity_id
_entity_poly.type
_entity_poly.pdbx_seq_one_letter_code
_entity_poly.pdbx_strand_id
1 'polypeptide(L)'
;MCIRDRISGGMDRFYSALDVNALTSLSETFPYALTEGARFHLATVATAVGGIPYLIDQDVNGYLFTPGDWQTLGRYLAALGNGDALRREMGEKLYEKASAKFSIQSTVDTQLHIYEEIIRRHNRPKRDRDGVVICGAYGRGNAGDDAILEAILQEMRAIDPDMPITVLTKDPKATRLTYRVRTAGRMDVGTWKKAMRHAGLYINGGGSLIQDVTSRRSLWFYLHNIQAAHKAGCKVQMYGCGIGPVLREQHRKLAASVLNASVDVITLREPDS
;
A
#
# COMPACT_ATOMS: atom_id res chain seq x y z
N MET A 1 36.70 7.14 -5.18
CA MET A 1 37.85 7.90 -4.67
C MET A 1 37.30 8.98 -3.77
N CYS A 2 37.37 8.80 -2.43
CA CYS A 2 36.91 9.84 -1.51
C CYS A 2 38.03 10.86 -1.36
N ILE A 3 37.85 12.03 -1.98
CA ILE A 3 38.67 13.19 -1.70
C ILE A 3 38.24 13.72 -0.32
N ARG A 4 39.03 13.49 0.71
CA ARG A 4 38.84 14.12 2.01
C ARG A 4 39.55 15.48 1.98
N ASP A 5 38.91 16.45 1.39
CA ASP A 5 39.35 17.82 1.56
C ASP A 5 38.89 18.31 2.93
N ARG A 6 39.85 18.60 3.78
CA ARG A 6 39.58 19.25 5.06
C ARG A 6 39.41 20.74 4.81
N ILE A 7 38.16 21.21 4.79
CA ILE A 7 37.86 22.63 4.78
C ILE A 7 38.17 23.18 6.16
N SER A 8 39.21 24.00 6.28
CA SER A 8 39.51 24.72 7.48
C SER A 8 38.51 25.87 7.68
N GLY A 9 37.70 25.80 8.73
CA GLY A 9 36.76 26.86 9.06
C GLY A 9 35.29 26.49 9.11
N GLY A 10 34.96 25.19 8.88
CA GLY A 10 33.61 24.64 8.95
C GLY A 10 32.83 24.77 7.66
N MET A 11 31.85 23.86 7.48
CA MET A 11 31.00 23.82 6.29
C MET A 11 30.13 25.06 6.10
N ASP A 12 29.80 25.76 7.19
CA ASP A 12 29.01 27.00 7.13
C ASP A 12 29.71 28.10 6.29
N ARG A 13 31.03 28.25 6.43
CA ARG A 13 31.79 29.20 5.61
C ARG A 13 31.86 28.78 4.16
N PHE A 14 31.94 27.50 3.91
CA PHE A 14 31.94 26.97 2.54
C PHE A 14 30.62 27.28 1.84
N TYR A 15 29.48 26.89 2.39
CA TYR A 15 28.18 27.13 1.78
C TYR A 15 27.82 28.62 1.69
N SER A 16 28.22 29.44 2.67
CA SER A 16 27.99 30.89 2.64
C SER A 16 28.75 31.60 1.53
N ALA A 17 29.78 30.98 0.96
CA ALA A 17 30.58 31.55 -0.12
C ALA A 17 30.10 31.12 -1.53
N LEU A 18 29.07 30.26 -1.61
CA LEU A 18 28.54 29.75 -2.86
C LEU A 18 27.34 30.59 -3.34
N ASP A 19 27.21 30.73 -4.64
CA ASP A 19 26.03 31.29 -5.32
C ASP A 19 25.08 30.18 -5.79
N VAL A 20 25.60 29.01 -6.16
CA VAL A 20 24.87 27.88 -6.68
C VAL A 20 25.46 26.60 -6.12
N ASN A 21 24.61 25.67 -5.74
CA ASN A 21 25.01 24.31 -5.36
C ASN A 21 24.86 23.36 -6.57
N ALA A 22 25.89 22.61 -6.91
CA ALA A 22 25.87 21.68 -8.03
C ALA A 22 26.29 20.27 -7.60
N LEU A 23 25.47 19.28 -7.90
CA LEU A 23 25.77 17.88 -7.61
C LEU A 23 25.66 17.02 -8.89
N THR A 24 26.77 16.41 -9.29
CA THR A 24 26.90 15.66 -10.57
C THR A 24 27.09 14.16 -10.35
N SER A 25 26.62 13.63 -9.23
CA SER A 25 26.77 12.22 -8.86
C SER A 25 26.10 11.28 -9.87
N LEU A 26 26.73 10.13 -10.11
CA LEU A 26 26.16 9.06 -10.94
C LEU A 26 25.18 8.17 -10.14
N SER A 27 25.30 8.13 -8.83
CA SER A 27 24.47 7.36 -7.94
C SER A 27 24.45 7.99 -6.56
N GLU A 28 23.24 8.17 -5.99
CA GLU A 28 23.04 8.69 -4.65
C GLU A 28 21.88 7.95 -3.98
N THR A 29 21.93 7.83 -2.65
CA THR A 29 20.74 7.46 -1.87
C THR A 29 19.94 8.72 -1.52
N PHE A 30 20.57 9.60 -0.70
CA PHE A 30 20.07 10.93 -0.36
C PHE A 30 21.26 11.80 0.08
N PRO A 31 21.73 12.73 -0.76
CA PRO A 31 22.95 13.48 -0.48
C PRO A 31 22.69 14.64 0.51
N TYR A 32 23.37 14.60 1.64
CA TYR A 32 23.32 15.67 2.64
C TYR A 32 23.77 17.03 2.07
N ALA A 33 24.71 17.05 1.13
CA ALA A 33 25.18 18.26 0.48
C ALA A 33 24.06 19.12 -0.12
N LEU A 34 22.94 18.52 -0.50
CA LEU A 34 21.79 19.26 -1.02
C LEU A 34 20.96 19.88 0.09
N THR A 35 20.72 19.17 1.20
CA THR A 35 20.00 19.72 2.36
C THR A 35 20.84 20.74 3.12
N GLU A 36 22.15 20.55 3.20
CA GLU A 36 23.08 21.53 3.75
C GLU A 36 23.09 22.79 2.88
N GLY A 37 23.22 22.67 1.54
CA GLY A 37 23.13 23.81 0.62
C GLY A 37 21.78 24.53 0.69
N ALA A 38 20.68 23.78 0.83
CA ALA A 38 19.35 24.35 1.00
C ALA A 38 19.23 25.22 2.25
N ARG A 39 19.88 24.85 3.36
CA ARG A 39 19.93 25.65 4.59
C ARG A 39 20.51 27.05 4.37
N PHE A 40 21.36 27.21 3.35
CA PHE A 40 21.96 28.49 2.96
C PHE A 40 21.23 29.14 1.80
N HIS A 41 20.01 28.72 1.50
CA HIS A 41 19.15 29.22 0.41
C HIS A 41 19.84 29.16 -0.96
N LEU A 42 20.69 28.15 -1.18
CA LEU A 42 21.39 27.99 -2.46
C LEU A 42 20.49 27.35 -3.51
N ALA A 43 20.34 28.03 -4.64
CA ALA A 43 19.76 27.40 -5.81
C ALA A 43 20.61 26.18 -6.23
N THR A 44 19.95 25.10 -6.57
CA THR A 44 20.62 23.80 -6.76
C THR A 44 20.38 23.23 -8.16
N VAL A 45 21.45 22.71 -8.77
CA VAL A 45 21.42 21.90 -9.98
C VAL A 45 21.96 20.52 -9.66
N ALA A 46 21.19 19.45 -9.88
CA ALA A 46 21.64 18.11 -9.53
C ALA A 46 21.23 17.06 -10.56
N THR A 47 21.95 15.93 -10.57
CA THR A 47 21.56 14.77 -11.37
C THR A 47 20.28 14.15 -10.83
N ALA A 48 19.42 13.68 -11.74
CA ALA A 48 18.15 13.01 -11.41
C ALA A 48 18.37 11.54 -11.01
N VAL A 49 19.09 11.29 -9.90
CA VAL A 49 19.40 9.94 -9.43
C VAL A 49 19.02 9.73 -7.96
N GLY A 50 18.69 8.50 -7.59
CA GLY A 50 18.39 8.10 -6.23
C GLY A 50 17.27 8.92 -5.57
N GLY A 51 17.54 9.47 -4.39
CA GLY A 51 16.59 10.28 -3.62
C GLY A 51 16.53 11.76 -4.01
N ILE A 52 17.36 12.24 -4.94
CA ILE A 52 17.43 13.65 -5.33
C ILE A 52 16.09 14.19 -5.87
N PRO A 53 15.33 13.45 -6.73
CA PRO A 53 14.03 13.92 -7.22
C PRO A 53 12.92 14.04 -6.15
N TYR A 54 13.11 13.51 -4.95
CA TYR A 54 12.19 13.76 -3.83
C TYR A 54 12.41 15.13 -3.19
N LEU A 55 13.63 15.67 -3.27
CA LEU A 55 13.99 16.97 -2.73
C LEU A 55 13.79 18.09 -3.76
N ILE A 56 14.24 17.88 -5.00
CA ILE A 56 14.22 18.89 -6.06
C ILE A 56 13.01 18.66 -6.97
N ASP A 57 12.15 19.69 -7.07
CA ASP A 57 11.08 19.76 -8.06
C ASP A 57 11.60 20.60 -9.24
N GLN A 58 11.65 19.97 -10.42
CA GLN A 58 12.16 20.58 -11.66
C GLN A 58 11.50 21.93 -11.95
N ASP A 59 12.30 22.95 -12.24
CA ASP A 59 11.90 24.33 -12.57
C ASP A 59 11.16 25.08 -11.44
N VAL A 60 11.02 24.47 -10.25
CA VAL A 60 10.32 25.08 -9.10
C VAL A 60 11.31 25.51 -8.02
N ASN A 61 12.11 24.58 -7.52
CA ASN A 61 13.06 24.80 -6.43
C ASN A 61 14.49 24.37 -6.77
N GLY A 62 14.76 24.09 -8.05
CA GLY A 62 16.05 23.70 -8.56
C GLY A 62 15.94 23.04 -9.93
N TYR A 63 17.05 22.58 -10.43
CA TYR A 63 17.16 21.91 -11.74
C TYR A 63 17.67 20.49 -11.61
N LEU A 64 17.04 19.59 -12.35
CA LEU A 64 17.45 18.19 -12.48
C LEU A 64 17.94 17.92 -13.91
N PHE A 65 19.02 17.17 -14.04
CA PHE A 65 19.54 16.75 -15.35
C PHE A 65 19.96 15.27 -15.35
N THR A 66 20.02 14.68 -16.52
CA THR A 66 20.44 13.27 -16.67
C THR A 66 21.97 13.16 -16.45
N PRO A 67 22.45 12.14 -15.71
CA PRO A 67 23.88 11.91 -15.57
C PRO A 67 24.60 11.87 -16.94
N GLY A 68 25.69 12.61 -17.06
CA GLY A 68 26.45 12.72 -18.32
C GLY A 68 25.96 13.79 -19.29
N ASP A 69 24.80 14.42 -19.06
CA ASP A 69 24.31 15.55 -19.89
C ASP A 69 24.92 16.88 -19.41
N TRP A 70 26.19 17.07 -19.76
CA TRP A 70 26.95 18.28 -19.41
C TRP A 70 26.42 19.55 -20.13
N GLN A 71 25.74 19.40 -21.28
CA GLN A 71 25.16 20.51 -22.02
C GLN A 71 23.97 21.11 -21.25
N THR A 72 23.08 20.26 -20.74
CA THR A 72 21.97 20.71 -19.91
C THR A 72 22.46 21.27 -18.57
N LEU A 73 23.46 20.65 -17.93
CA LEU A 73 24.11 21.22 -16.76
C LEU A 73 24.63 22.63 -17.03
N GLY A 74 25.39 22.84 -18.13
CA GLY A 74 25.92 24.13 -18.52
C GLY A 74 24.83 25.19 -18.72
N ARG A 75 23.72 24.83 -19.36
CA ARG A 75 22.57 25.76 -19.55
C ARG A 75 21.94 26.15 -18.22
N TYR A 76 21.74 25.22 -17.30
CA TYR A 76 21.14 25.51 -15.99
C TYR A 76 22.06 26.35 -15.10
N LEU A 77 23.37 26.06 -15.10
CA LEU A 77 24.35 26.90 -14.40
C LEU A 77 24.41 28.30 -14.95
N ALA A 78 24.36 28.50 -16.29
CA ALA A 78 24.32 29.81 -16.93
C ALA A 78 23.02 30.56 -16.59
N ALA A 79 21.87 29.89 -16.57
CA ALA A 79 20.59 30.48 -16.18
C ALA A 79 20.62 31.00 -14.72
N LEU A 80 21.13 30.21 -13.80
CA LEU A 80 21.27 30.60 -12.41
C LEU A 80 22.36 31.65 -12.18
N GLY A 81 23.48 31.56 -12.93
CA GLY A 81 24.56 32.53 -12.84
C GLY A 81 24.17 33.94 -13.27
N ASN A 82 23.29 34.07 -14.31
CA ASN A 82 22.83 35.32 -14.86
C ASN A 82 21.51 35.82 -14.25
N GLY A 83 20.81 35.00 -13.44
CA GLY A 83 19.48 35.31 -12.93
C GLY A 83 19.42 35.40 -11.41
N ASP A 84 19.80 36.56 -10.83
CA ASP A 84 19.79 36.76 -9.37
C ASP A 84 18.42 36.51 -8.74
N ALA A 85 17.36 37.02 -9.35
CA ALA A 85 15.99 36.82 -8.85
C ALA A 85 15.59 35.32 -8.86
N LEU A 86 15.87 34.63 -9.97
CA LEU A 86 15.60 33.21 -10.14
C LEU A 86 16.37 32.37 -9.11
N ARG A 87 17.64 32.73 -8.91
CA ARG A 87 18.51 32.03 -7.93
C ARG A 87 17.96 32.14 -6.51
N ARG A 88 17.53 33.35 -6.12
CA ARG A 88 16.93 33.59 -4.78
C ARG A 88 15.59 32.88 -4.63
N GLU A 89 14.72 32.95 -5.62
CA GLU A 89 13.41 32.30 -5.58
C GLU A 89 13.53 30.77 -5.46
N MET A 90 14.38 30.15 -6.27
CA MET A 90 14.60 28.71 -6.21
C MET A 90 15.26 28.26 -4.88
N GLY A 91 16.25 29.03 -4.41
CA GLY A 91 16.90 28.76 -3.15
C GLY A 91 15.95 28.82 -1.96
N GLU A 92 15.06 29.82 -1.93
CA GLU A 92 14.03 29.95 -0.89
C GLU A 92 13.05 28.79 -0.89
N LYS A 93 12.51 28.45 -2.06
CA LYS A 93 11.58 27.30 -2.20
C LYS A 93 12.25 25.97 -1.82
N LEU A 94 13.54 25.81 -2.14
CA LEU A 94 14.29 24.62 -1.75
C LEU A 94 14.48 24.56 -0.23
N TYR A 95 14.82 25.68 0.40
CA TYR A 95 14.93 25.81 1.85
C TYR A 95 13.60 25.45 2.55
N GLU A 96 12.48 26.03 2.10
CA GLU A 96 11.15 25.72 2.64
C GLU A 96 10.84 24.23 2.59
N LYS A 97 11.04 23.60 1.43
CA LYS A 97 10.80 22.17 1.26
C LYS A 97 11.74 21.31 2.11
N ALA A 98 13.03 21.65 2.11
CA ALA A 98 14.03 20.91 2.90
C ALA A 98 13.75 21.00 4.40
N SER A 99 13.46 22.20 4.90
CA SER A 99 13.15 22.45 6.32
C SER A 99 11.88 21.74 6.77
N ALA A 100 10.83 21.73 5.95
CA ALA A 100 9.57 21.11 6.28
C ALA A 100 9.62 19.57 6.27
N LYS A 101 10.33 18.96 5.29
CA LYS A 101 10.25 17.51 5.06
C LYS A 101 11.52 16.75 5.44
N PHE A 102 12.67 17.39 5.43
CA PHE A 102 13.98 16.74 5.56
C PHE A 102 14.81 17.28 6.72
N SER A 103 14.19 17.99 7.66
CA SER A 103 14.84 18.41 8.89
C SER A 103 15.11 17.20 9.79
N ILE A 104 16.12 17.33 10.68
CA ILE A 104 16.39 16.33 11.72
C ILE A 104 15.14 16.10 12.57
N GLN A 105 14.44 17.18 12.95
CA GLN A 105 13.22 17.08 13.74
C GLN A 105 12.13 16.24 13.03
N SER A 106 11.83 16.54 11.77
CA SER A 106 10.86 15.77 10.96
C SER A 106 11.25 14.29 10.85
N THR A 107 12.54 13.99 10.71
CA THR A 107 13.04 12.62 10.66
C THR A 107 12.86 11.91 11.99
N VAL A 108 13.22 12.56 13.10
CA VAL A 108 13.07 12.02 14.46
C VAL A 108 11.59 11.79 14.79
N ASP A 109 10.72 12.75 14.49
CA ASP A 109 9.27 12.63 14.75
C ASP A 109 8.67 11.46 13.96
N THR A 110 9.07 11.29 12.70
CA THR A 110 8.66 10.15 11.88
C THR A 110 9.12 8.82 12.48
N GLN A 111 10.39 8.74 12.93
CA GLN A 111 10.92 7.52 13.53
C GLN A 111 10.25 7.22 14.87
N LEU A 112 10.02 8.22 15.71
CA LEU A 112 9.30 8.04 16.97
C LEU A 112 7.89 7.52 16.72
N HIS A 113 7.17 8.11 15.78
CA HIS A 113 5.84 7.63 15.40
C HIS A 113 5.86 6.15 14.92
N ILE A 114 6.83 5.76 14.10
CA ILE A 114 7.00 4.36 13.67
C ILE A 114 7.26 3.46 14.88
N TYR A 115 8.12 3.86 15.81
CA TYR A 115 8.42 3.07 17.01
C TYR A 115 7.19 2.94 17.93
N GLU A 116 6.46 4.01 18.15
CA GLU A 116 5.21 3.99 18.92
C GLU A 116 4.19 3.02 18.30
N GLU A 117 4.03 3.06 16.99
CA GLU A 117 3.17 2.13 16.27
C GLU A 117 3.62 0.66 16.43
N ILE A 118 4.92 0.38 16.31
CA ILE A 118 5.46 -0.97 16.51
C ILE A 118 5.23 -1.45 17.95
N ILE A 119 5.47 -0.60 18.93
CA ILE A 119 5.26 -0.90 20.36
C ILE A 119 3.77 -1.14 20.62
N ARG A 120 2.90 -0.28 20.12
CA ARG A 120 1.44 -0.42 20.23
C ARG A 120 0.96 -1.75 19.66
N ARG A 121 1.47 -2.12 18.48
CA ARG A 121 1.18 -3.40 17.82
C ARG A 121 1.68 -4.59 18.62
N HIS A 122 2.90 -4.50 19.16
CA HIS A 122 3.50 -5.57 19.98
C HIS A 122 2.74 -5.80 21.29
N ASN A 123 2.30 -4.72 21.94
CA ASN A 123 1.59 -4.76 23.23
C ASN A 123 0.08 -5.01 23.08
N ARG A 124 -0.41 -5.11 21.83
CA ARG A 124 -1.83 -5.40 21.58
C ARG A 124 -2.19 -6.75 22.15
N PRO A 125 -3.24 -6.87 22.99
CA PRO A 125 -3.68 -8.15 23.50
C PRO A 125 -4.06 -9.06 22.33
N LYS A 126 -3.41 -10.22 22.26
CA LYS A 126 -3.75 -11.24 21.25
C LYS A 126 -5.17 -11.70 21.53
N ARG A 127 -6.07 -11.45 20.60
CA ARG A 127 -7.41 -12.02 20.64
C ARG A 127 -7.29 -13.48 20.19
N ASP A 128 -8.03 -14.36 20.82
CA ASP A 128 -8.07 -15.80 20.43
C ASP A 128 -8.50 -15.96 18.97
N ARG A 129 -9.27 -14.99 18.45
CA ARG A 129 -9.82 -15.00 17.09
C ARG A 129 -9.85 -13.57 16.54
N ASP A 130 -8.78 -13.18 15.87
CA ASP A 130 -8.59 -11.83 15.34
C ASP A 130 -8.54 -11.76 13.81
N GLY A 131 -8.52 -12.92 13.14
CA GLY A 131 -8.37 -13.00 11.69
C GLY A 131 -9.68 -12.90 10.93
N VAL A 132 -9.55 -12.66 9.62
CA VAL A 132 -10.63 -12.68 8.63
C VAL A 132 -10.33 -13.70 7.55
N VAL A 133 -11.33 -14.50 7.18
CA VAL A 133 -11.27 -15.38 6.02
C VAL A 133 -12.22 -14.83 4.95
N ILE A 134 -11.73 -14.58 3.76
CA ILE A 134 -12.49 -14.05 2.63
C ILE A 134 -12.60 -15.12 1.55
N CYS A 135 -13.82 -15.41 1.11
CA CYS A 135 -14.12 -16.38 0.05
C CYS A 135 -14.97 -15.74 -1.04
N GLY A 136 -14.59 -15.97 -2.29
CA GLY A 136 -15.31 -15.47 -3.46
C GLY A 136 -14.85 -16.16 -4.74
N ALA A 137 -15.16 -15.58 -5.89
CA ALA A 137 -14.75 -16.14 -7.19
C ALA A 137 -13.33 -15.69 -7.62
N TYR A 138 -12.46 -15.41 -6.69
CA TYR A 138 -11.15 -14.80 -6.87
C TYR A 138 -10.12 -15.68 -7.57
N GLY A 139 -9.12 -15.01 -8.19
CA GLY A 139 -8.01 -15.67 -8.89
C GLY A 139 -8.42 -16.33 -10.20
N ARG A 140 -9.43 -15.78 -10.89
CA ARG A 140 -9.89 -16.21 -12.22
C ARG A 140 -9.61 -15.20 -13.32
N GLY A 141 -9.00 -14.04 -12.97
CA GLY A 141 -8.79 -12.94 -13.91
C GLY A 141 -10.08 -12.17 -14.25
N ASN A 142 -11.06 -12.19 -13.35
CA ASN A 142 -12.28 -11.40 -13.48
C ASN A 142 -12.12 -10.08 -12.75
N ALA A 143 -12.00 -8.97 -13.49
CA ALA A 143 -11.77 -7.65 -12.94
C ALA A 143 -12.85 -7.20 -11.92
N GLY A 144 -14.10 -7.62 -12.08
CA GLY A 144 -15.18 -7.30 -11.14
C GLY A 144 -14.99 -7.98 -9.78
N ASP A 145 -14.66 -9.27 -9.78
CA ASP A 145 -14.41 -10.01 -8.54
C ASP A 145 -13.13 -9.51 -7.85
N ASP A 146 -12.11 -9.17 -8.64
CA ASP A 146 -10.84 -8.65 -8.13
C ASP A 146 -11.02 -7.26 -7.51
N ALA A 147 -11.83 -6.37 -8.11
CA ALA A 147 -12.16 -5.05 -7.55
C ALA A 147 -12.93 -5.15 -6.23
N ILE A 148 -13.85 -6.11 -6.10
CA ILE A 148 -14.58 -6.36 -4.85
C ILE A 148 -13.62 -6.87 -3.77
N LEU A 149 -12.71 -7.78 -4.11
CA LEU A 149 -11.69 -8.24 -3.17
C LEU A 149 -10.82 -7.08 -2.68
N GLU A 150 -10.39 -6.22 -3.58
CA GLU A 150 -9.57 -5.06 -3.25
C GLU A 150 -10.29 -4.10 -2.29
N ALA A 151 -11.57 -3.79 -2.58
CA ALA A 151 -12.40 -2.95 -1.70
C ALA A 151 -12.53 -3.56 -0.29
N ILE A 152 -12.83 -4.86 -0.19
CA ILE A 152 -12.90 -5.55 1.12
C ILE A 152 -11.56 -5.47 1.85
N LEU A 153 -10.45 -5.68 1.16
CA LEU A 153 -9.11 -5.62 1.76
C LEU A 153 -8.75 -4.22 2.24
N GLN A 154 -9.12 -3.18 1.50
CA GLN A 154 -8.92 -1.78 1.88
C GLN A 154 -9.68 -1.46 3.17
N GLU A 155 -10.96 -1.81 3.24
CA GLU A 155 -11.78 -1.60 4.43
C GLU A 155 -11.26 -2.37 5.65
N MET A 156 -10.88 -3.64 5.48
CA MET A 156 -10.34 -4.43 6.59
C MET A 156 -9.02 -3.84 7.11
N ARG A 157 -8.16 -3.35 6.23
CA ARG A 157 -6.90 -2.70 6.61
C ARG A 157 -7.10 -1.32 7.21
N ALA A 158 -8.14 -0.59 6.82
CA ALA A 158 -8.50 0.68 7.45
C ALA A 158 -8.95 0.48 8.90
N ILE A 159 -9.67 -0.63 9.19
CA ILE A 159 -10.09 -1.00 10.55
C ILE A 159 -8.88 -1.47 11.38
N ASP A 160 -8.05 -2.32 10.80
CA ASP A 160 -6.87 -2.88 11.45
C ASP A 160 -5.80 -3.25 10.42
N PRO A 161 -4.73 -2.43 10.28
CA PRO A 161 -3.66 -2.68 9.32
C PRO A 161 -2.94 -4.02 9.51
N ASP A 162 -2.96 -4.57 10.71
CA ASP A 162 -2.29 -5.83 11.06
C ASP A 162 -3.24 -7.04 11.11
N MET A 163 -4.49 -6.85 10.73
CA MET A 163 -5.49 -7.92 10.73
C MET A 163 -5.01 -9.12 9.91
N PRO A 164 -4.97 -10.34 10.47
CA PRO A 164 -4.62 -11.53 9.72
C PRO A 164 -5.71 -11.87 8.70
N ILE A 165 -5.46 -11.62 7.43
CA ILE A 165 -6.40 -11.90 6.35
C ILE A 165 -5.96 -13.12 5.57
N THR A 166 -6.89 -14.06 5.36
CA THR A 166 -6.69 -15.24 4.50
C THR A 166 -7.74 -15.24 3.40
N VAL A 167 -7.31 -15.25 2.14
CA VAL A 167 -8.19 -15.29 0.97
C VAL A 167 -8.23 -16.69 0.37
N LEU A 168 -9.44 -17.24 0.19
CA LEU A 168 -9.67 -18.47 -0.55
C LEU A 168 -9.75 -18.13 -2.04
N THR A 169 -8.82 -18.66 -2.83
CA THR A 169 -8.64 -18.28 -4.23
C THR A 169 -8.31 -19.48 -5.12
N LYS A 170 -8.52 -19.34 -6.41
CA LYS A 170 -8.11 -20.35 -7.40
C LYS A 170 -6.61 -20.28 -7.68
N ASP A 171 -6.01 -19.09 -7.63
CA ASP A 171 -4.58 -18.87 -7.79
C ASP A 171 -3.97 -18.26 -6.51
N PRO A 172 -3.54 -19.10 -5.57
CA PRO A 172 -2.95 -18.63 -4.31
C PRO A 172 -1.66 -17.83 -4.49
N LYS A 173 -0.85 -18.18 -5.49
CA LYS A 173 0.44 -17.52 -5.72
C LYS A 173 0.25 -16.09 -6.23
N ALA A 174 -0.54 -15.92 -7.28
CA ALA A 174 -0.83 -14.60 -7.84
C ALA A 174 -1.54 -13.71 -6.80
N THR A 175 -2.61 -14.20 -6.15
CA THR A 175 -3.35 -13.45 -5.13
C THR A 175 -2.46 -12.99 -3.98
N ARG A 176 -1.55 -13.85 -3.51
CA ARG A 176 -0.60 -13.50 -2.45
C ARG A 176 0.37 -12.39 -2.86
N LEU A 177 0.88 -12.45 -4.08
CA LEU A 177 1.82 -11.45 -4.60
C LEU A 177 1.14 -10.10 -4.83
N THR A 178 -0.07 -10.11 -5.40
CA THR A 178 -0.82 -8.88 -5.71
C THR A 178 -1.30 -8.17 -4.45
N TYR A 179 -1.94 -8.91 -3.54
CA TYR A 179 -2.64 -8.30 -2.40
C TYR A 179 -1.89 -8.40 -1.07
N ARG A 180 -0.73 -9.08 -1.02
CA ARG A 180 0.08 -9.27 0.20
C ARG A 180 -0.72 -9.83 1.38
N VAL A 181 -1.53 -10.84 1.12
CA VAL A 181 -2.36 -11.55 2.11
C VAL A 181 -1.98 -13.03 2.21
N ARG A 182 -2.42 -13.70 3.26
CA ARG A 182 -2.36 -15.17 3.32
C ARG A 182 -3.37 -15.73 2.32
N THR A 183 -3.06 -16.85 1.72
CA THR A 183 -3.93 -17.47 0.71
C THR A 183 -4.08 -18.95 0.95
N ALA A 184 -5.25 -19.49 0.62
CA ALA A 184 -5.50 -20.92 0.57
C ALA A 184 -6.16 -21.28 -0.77
N GLY A 185 -5.74 -22.40 -1.35
CA GLY A 185 -6.38 -22.93 -2.54
C GLY A 185 -7.77 -23.50 -2.21
N ARG A 186 -8.69 -23.43 -3.18
CA ARG A 186 -10.08 -23.92 -2.99
C ARG A 186 -10.16 -25.38 -2.54
N MET A 187 -9.20 -26.22 -2.94
CA MET A 187 -9.13 -27.63 -2.59
C MET A 187 -8.22 -27.90 -1.35
N ASP A 188 -7.54 -26.90 -0.85
CA ASP A 188 -6.69 -27.02 0.34
C ASP A 188 -7.52 -26.85 1.61
N VAL A 189 -8.34 -27.88 1.88
CA VAL A 189 -9.29 -27.93 2.99
C VAL A 189 -8.59 -27.81 4.36
N GLY A 190 -7.38 -28.31 4.47
CA GLY A 190 -6.59 -28.23 5.72
C GLY A 190 -6.24 -26.81 6.09
N THR A 191 -5.69 -26.06 5.13
CA THR A 191 -5.25 -24.69 5.33
C THR A 191 -6.42 -23.74 5.61
N TRP A 192 -7.52 -23.80 4.86
CA TRP A 192 -8.63 -22.89 5.11
C TRP A 192 -9.42 -23.25 6.39
N LYS A 193 -9.59 -24.53 6.75
CA LYS A 193 -10.15 -24.91 8.06
C LYS A 193 -9.30 -24.40 9.22
N LYS A 194 -7.97 -24.48 9.09
CA LYS A 194 -7.06 -23.91 10.09
C LYS A 194 -7.24 -22.40 10.19
N ALA A 195 -7.33 -21.70 9.06
CA ALA A 195 -7.57 -20.25 9.05
C ALA A 195 -8.90 -19.89 9.72
N MET A 196 -9.99 -20.60 9.44
CA MET A 196 -11.30 -20.37 10.06
C MET A 196 -11.31 -20.57 11.58
N ARG A 197 -10.50 -21.49 12.13
CA ARG A 197 -10.41 -21.68 13.59
C ARG A 197 -9.82 -20.47 14.32
N HIS A 198 -8.98 -19.69 13.64
CA HIS A 198 -8.34 -18.50 14.19
C HIS A 198 -9.01 -17.18 13.73
N ALA A 199 -9.97 -17.27 12.82
CA ALA A 199 -10.69 -16.11 12.33
C ALA A 199 -11.92 -15.79 13.18
N GLY A 200 -12.12 -14.51 13.48
CA GLY A 200 -13.35 -14.00 14.08
C GLY A 200 -14.45 -13.77 13.05
N LEU A 201 -14.08 -13.49 11.81
CA LEU A 201 -15.00 -13.15 10.73
C LEU A 201 -14.72 -13.99 9.48
N TYR A 202 -15.78 -14.45 8.84
CA TYR A 202 -15.77 -15.02 7.50
C TYR A 202 -16.61 -14.16 6.56
N ILE A 203 -16.04 -13.73 5.46
CA ILE A 203 -16.72 -12.92 4.45
C ILE A 203 -16.90 -13.77 3.18
N ASN A 204 -18.13 -13.99 2.79
CA ASN A 204 -18.47 -14.51 1.47
C ASN A 204 -18.74 -13.30 0.57
N GLY A 205 -17.73 -12.91 -0.22
CA GLY A 205 -17.70 -11.59 -0.86
C GLY A 205 -17.78 -11.63 -2.37
N GLY A 206 -18.67 -10.81 -2.90
CA GLY A 206 -18.79 -10.46 -4.31
C GLY A 206 -19.35 -11.51 -5.23
N GLY A 207 -19.95 -11.04 -6.31
CA GLY A 207 -20.48 -11.88 -7.37
C GLY A 207 -21.74 -12.67 -7.02
N SER A 208 -22.34 -13.32 -8.03
CA SER A 208 -23.50 -14.21 -7.85
C SER A 208 -23.02 -15.61 -7.46
N LEU A 209 -22.67 -15.78 -6.20
CA LEU A 209 -22.03 -17.01 -5.71
C LEU A 209 -23.04 -18.11 -5.36
N ILE A 210 -24.23 -17.73 -4.90
CA ILE A 210 -25.30 -18.65 -4.51
C ILE A 210 -26.25 -18.85 -5.69
N GLN A 211 -25.85 -19.68 -6.64
CA GLN A 211 -26.60 -19.99 -7.86
C GLN A 211 -26.23 -21.38 -8.38
N ASP A 212 -27.12 -22.04 -9.14
CA ASP A 212 -26.90 -23.38 -9.70
C ASP A 212 -26.92 -23.45 -11.24
N VAL A 213 -26.96 -22.27 -11.89
CA VAL A 213 -27.00 -22.17 -13.37
C VAL A 213 -25.66 -22.59 -13.98
N THR A 214 -24.56 -22.03 -13.47
CA THR A 214 -23.21 -22.30 -14.01
C THR A 214 -22.64 -23.62 -13.50
N SER A 215 -22.82 -23.93 -12.21
CA SER A 215 -22.27 -25.16 -11.62
C SER A 215 -22.88 -25.50 -10.26
N ARG A 216 -23.46 -26.71 -10.15
CA ARG A 216 -23.87 -27.26 -8.86
C ARG A 216 -22.71 -27.38 -7.88
N ARG A 217 -21.52 -27.75 -8.37
CA ARG A 217 -20.32 -27.88 -7.52
C ARG A 217 -19.92 -26.52 -6.90
N SER A 218 -20.16 -25.42 -7.63
CA SER A 218 -19.91 -24.06 -7.12
C SER A 218 -20.86 -23.72 -5.99
N LEU A 219 -22.16 -23.95 -6.15
CA LEU A 219 -23.14 -23.75 -5.10
C LEU A 219 -22.78 -24.52 -3.81
N TRP A 220 -22.52 -25.82 -3.95
CA TRP A 220 -22.12 -26.67 -2.85
C TRP A 220 -20.85 -26.18 -2.14
N PHE A 221 -19.86 -25.72 -2.90
CA PHE A 221 -18.62 -25.18 -2.37
C PHE A 221 -18.88 -23.98 -1.46
N TYR A 222 -19.64 -22.99 -1.90
CA TYR A 222 -19.93 -21.79 -1.12
C TYR A 222 -20.79 -22.11 0.11
N LEU A 223 -21.85 -22.89 -0.03
CA LEU A 223 -22.70 -23.30 1.10
C LEU A 223 -21.90 -24.09 2.14
N HIS A 224 -21.04 -25.01 1.70
CA HIS A 224 -20.18 -25.76 2.60
C HIS A 224 -19.19 -24.86 3.38
N ASN A 225 -18.59 -23.89 2.71
CA ASN A 225 -17.67 -22.96 3.38
C ASN A 225 -18.39 -22.06 4.40
N ILE A 226 -19.59 -21.58 4.08
CA ILE A 226 -20.45 -20.84 5.00
C ILE A 226 -20.74 -21.65 6.26
N GLN A 227 -21.21 -22.89 6.10
CA GLN A 227 -21.46 -23.80 7.24
C GLN A 227 -20.19 -24.12 8.04
N ALA A 228 -19.08 -24.34 7.36
CA ALA A 228 -17.80 -24.66 8.00
C ALA A 228 -17.27 -23.48 8.82
N ALA A 229 -17.41 -22.25 8.32
CA ALA A 229 -17.05 -21.03 9.03
C ALA A 229 -17.90 -20.83 10.28
N HIS A 230 -19.22 -20.99 10.16
CA HIS A 230 -20.16 -20.90 11.28
C HIS A 230 -19.83 -21.96 12.34
N LYS A 231 -19.66 -23.23 11.94
CA LYS A 231 -19.26 -24.32 12.86
C LYS A 231 -17.90 -24.10 13.51
N ALA A 232 -16.99 -23.43 12.81
CA ALA A 232 -15.70 -23.04 13.36
C ALA A 232 -15.83 -21.85 14.35
N GLY A 233 -17.01 -21.22 14.50
CA GLY A 233 -17.30 -20.10 15.41
C GLY A 233 -16.96 -18.73 14.83
N CYS A 234 -16.78 -18.59 13.50
CA CYS A 234 -16.71 -17.29 12.85
C CYS A 234 -18.08 -16.61 12.84
N LYS A 235 -18.09 -15.28 12.95
CA LYS A 235 -19.21 -14.49 12.43
C LYS A 235 -19.18 -14.60 10.91
N VAL A 236 -20.34 -14.79 10.30
CA VAL A 236 -20.45 -15.03 8.84
C VAL A 236 -21.19 -13.87 8.19
N GLN A 237 -20.52 -13.21 7.26
CA GLN A 237 -21.09 -12.11 6.48
C GLN A 237 -21.10 -12.48 4.98
N MET A 238 -22.24 -12.26 4.34
CA MET A 238 -22.33 -12.18 2.90
C MET A 238 -22.27 -10.72 2.48
N TYR A 239 -21.24 -10.35 1.72
CA TYR A 239 -20.97 -8.96 1.38
C TYR A 239 -21.15 -8.70 -0.13
N GLY A 240 -22.12 -7.87 -0.49
CA GLY A 240 -22.40 -7.49 -1.86
C GLY A 240 -22.66 -8.71 -2.78
N CYS A 241 -23.26 -9.75 -2.26
CA CYS A 241 -23.52 -10.98 -3.00
C CYS A 241 -24.81 -10.90 -3.78
N GLY A 242 -24.80 -11.41 -5.03
CA GLY A 242 -26.01 -11.80 -5.74
C GLY A 242 -26.47 -13.21 -5.29
N ILE A 243 -27.75 -13.39 -5.04
CA ILE A 243 -28.36 -14.68 -4.75
C ILE A 243 -29.29 -15.04 -5.92
N GLY A 244 -29.04 -16.19 -6.54
CA GLY A 244 -29.85 -16.71 -7.65
C GLY A 244 -29.28 -16.42 -9.04
N PRO A 245 -29.98 -16.94 -10.07
CA PRO A 245 -31.12 -17.85 -9.90
C PRO A 245 -30.68 -19.25 -9.41
N VAL A 246 -31.45 -19.78 -8.44
CA VAL A 246 -31.33 -21.16 -7.99
C VAL A 246 -32.52 -21.92 -8.56
N LEU A 247 -32.31 -22.65 -9.65
CA LEU A 247 -33.39 -23.22 -10.47
C LEU A 247 -34.07 -24.43 -9.80
N ARG A 248 -33.28 -25.25 -9.10
CA ARG A 248 -33.79 -26.50 -8.51
C ARG A 248 -34.37 -26.24 -7.14
N GLU A 249 -35.59 -26.70 -6.90
CA GLU A 249 -36.27 -26.54 -5.61
C GLU A 249 -35.46 -27.11 -4.44
N GLN A 250 -34.85 -28.28 -4.62
CA GLN A 250 -33.99 -28.89 -3.58
C GLN A 250 -32.78 -28.02 -3.24
N HIS A 251 -32.18 -27.37 -4.25
CA HIS A 251 -31.07 -26.45 -4.03
C HIS A 251 -31.52 -25.14 -3.34
N ARG A 252 -32.72 -24.64 -3.66
CA ARG A 252 -33.30 -23.47 -2.98
C ARG A 252 -33.55 -23.77 -1.48
N LYS A 253 -34.16 -24.93 -1.18
CA LYS A 253 -34.39 -25.35 0.20
C LYS A 253 -33.07 -25.51 0.97
N LEU A 254 -32.06 -26.09 0.33
CA LEU A 254 -30.73 -26.21 0.94
C LEU A 254 -30.07 -24.86 1.16
N ALA A 255 -30.06 -23.98 0.15
CA ALA A 255 -29.48 -22.64 0.28
C ALA A 255 -30.16 -21.85 1.38
N ALA A 256 -31.52 -21.81 1.37
CA ALA A 256 -32.28 -21.13 2.43
C ALA A 256 -31.96 -21.71 3.83
N SER A 257 -31.90 -23.02 3.98
CA SER A 257 -31.56 -23.65 5.25
C SER A 257 -30.16 -23.26 5.73
N VAL A 258 -29.16 -23.26 4.85
CA VAL A 258 -27.79 -22.92 5.19
C VAL A 258 -27.66 -21.43 5.52
N LEU A 259 -28.23 -20.56 4.69
CA LEU A 259 -28.15 -19.12 4.91
C LEU A 259 -28.81 -18.70 6.21
N ASN A 260 -30.04 -19.18 6.47
CA ASN A 260 -30.77 -18.86 7.70
C ASN A 260 -30.10 -19.39 8.97
N ALA A 261 -29.43 -20.53 8.89
CA ALA A 261 -28.79 -21.15 10.05
C ALA A 261 -27.35 -20.67 10.32
N SER A 262 -26.67 -20.13 9.30
CA SER A 262 -25.21 -19.96 9.37
C SER A 262 -24.72 -18.56 9.02
N VAL A 263 -25.57 -17.64 8.57
CA VAL A 263 -25.16 -16.29 8.17
C VAL A 263 -25.67 -15.27 9.19
N ASP A 264 -24.80 -14.45 9.71
CA ASP A 264 -25.13 -13.39 10.68
C ASP A 264 -25.58 -12.09 10.00
N VAL A 265 -24.95 -11.74 8.85
CA VAL A 265 -25.23 -10.49 8.11
C VAL A 265 -25.22 -10.75 6.62
N ILE A 266 -26.23 -10.22 5.92
CA ILE A 266 -26.31 -10.27 4.46
C ILE A 266 -26.45 -8.86 3.91
N THR A 267 -25.56 -8.48 2.99
CA THR A 267 -25.72 -7.31 2.13
C THR A 267 -25.81 -7.79 0.69
N LEU A 268 -26.88 -7.42 0.01
CA LEU A 268 -27.14 -7.82 -1.35
C LEU A 268 -26.68 -6.75 -2.34
N ARG A 269 -26.31 -7.17 -3.53
CA ARG A 269 -25.89 -6.26 -4.60
C ARG A 269 -27.09 -5.61 -5.28
N GLU A 270 -28.18 -6.35 -5.37
CA GLU A 270 -29.40 -5.96 -6.06
C GLU A 270 -30.63 -6.27 -5.19
N PRO A 271 -31.69 -5.44 -5.25
CA PRO A 271 -32.91 -5.67 -4.46
C PRO A 271 -33.60 -7.02 -4.74
N ASP A 272 -33.44 -7.53 -5.94
CA ASP A 272 -34.08 -8.78 -6.39
C ASP A 272 -33.24 -10.04 -6.12
N SER A 273 -32.14 -9.90 -5.39
CA SER A 273 -31.25 -11.02 -5.05
C SER A 273 -31.67 -11.80 -3.83
#